data_ddb58f64c40a541f1a25c0a4e1b12c5a
#
_entry.id   ddb58f64c40a541f1a25c0a4e1b12c5a
#
_cell.length_a   1.000
_cell.length_b   1.000
_cell.length_c   1.000
_cell.angle_alpha   90.00
_cell.angle_beta   90.00
_cell.angle_gamma   90.00
#
_symmetry.space_group_name_H-M   'P 1'
#
loop_
_entity.id
_entity.type
_entity.pdbx_description
1 polymer ?
#
loop_
_entity_poly.entity_id
_entity_poly.type
_entity_poly.pdbx_seq_one_letter_code
_entity_poly.pdbx_strand_id
1 'polypeptide(L)'
;MDNRNAEFLPGGDVRPLRIATRKSALAVAQTTLAANALVSANPGLAYELVTMTTEGDRRLDKSLASFGDKGVFIKELEVALLEGRADIAVHSLKDMPAEVMPEFKLTAVLKREDPRDAFIARGGANGTKFMDLPSGARVGTGSIRRVVQLKALRPDLEYVPIRGNIQTRLSKLDELDGVVLAAAGLKRMGLADQVTEYFDTEKVLPASGQGILAIETLNPDCHSGGSLATDRIQGILSRVNDVPTYCIAVAEMAFLKALNAGCQFPVASFAEFDSLAVKTEFANDSQICGRSENGLRILKICGIYWDESSQRLLRAEHGVQFGALDSGTGESFESAVVQAREAGVALAGKIREQL
;
A
#
# COMPACT_ATOMS: atom_id res chain seq x y z
N MET A 1 -7.28 23.07 38.51
CA MET A 1 -7.09 22.09 37.43
C MET A 1 -6.99 22.85 36.16
N ASP A 2 -5.81 22.91 35.63
CA ASP A 2 -5.32 23.92 34.69
C ASP A 2 -5.68 23.56 33.25
N ASN A 3 -6.54 24.36 32.65
CA ASN A 3 -7.15 24.18 31.33
C ASN A 3 -6.27 24.81 30.24
N ARG A 4 -4.96 24.44 30.19
CA ARG A 4 -3.95 25.01 29.29
C ARG A 4 -3.66 24.23 27.99
N ASN A 5 -4.47 23.21 27.63
CA ASN A 5 -4.27 22.44 26.42
C ASN A 5 -5.28 22.69 25.27
N ALA A 6 -6.01 23.82 25.33
CA ALA A 6 -6.97 24.19 24.28
C ALA A 6 -6.39 25.11 23.19
N GLU A 7 -5.08 25.38 23.18
CA GLU A 7 -4.46 26.47 22.40
C GLU A 7 -3.78 26.06 21.07
N PHE A 8 -4.02 24.88 20.50
CA PHE A 8 -3.41 24.53 19.22
C PHE A 8 -4.40 24.10 18.13
N LEU A 9 -5.42 24.91 17.90
CA LEU A 9 -6.11 24.98 16.61
C LEU A 9 -5.97 26.41 16.09
N PRO A 10 -5.00 26.70 15.20
CA PRO A 10 -4.92 28.00 14.56
C PRO A 10 -6.11 28.17 13.60
N GLY A 11 -7.04 29.06 13.97
CA GLY A 11 -8.13 29.49 13.12
C GLY A 11 -9.44 28.72 13.31
N GLY A 12 -10.39 29.41 13.86
CA GLY A 12 -11.82 29.21 14.18
C GLY A 12 -12.74 28.32 13.35
N ASP A 13 -12.25 27.38 12.60
CA ASP A 13 -13.07 26.39 11.88
C ASP A 13 -13.26 25.14 12.74
N VAL A 14 -14.40 25.14 13.48
CA VAL A 14 -14.76 24.03 14.40
C VAL A 14 -15.38 22.83 13.66
N ARG A 15 -15.45 22.89 12.32
CA ARG A 15 -16.08 21.80 11.56
C ARG A 15 -15.24 20.51 11.56
N PRO A 16 -15.89 19.34 11.55
CA PRO A 16 -15.20 18.05 11.45
C PRO A 16 -14.40 17.93 10.15
N LEU A 17 -13.30 17.17 10.19
CA LEU A 17 -12.53 16.78 9.01
C LEU A 17 -13.37 15.80 8.18
N ARG A 18 -13.65 16.14 6.92
CA ARG A 18 -14.44 15.31 6.01
C ARG A 18 -13.53 14.36 5.24
N ILE A 19 -13.75 13.07 5.42
CA ILE A 19 -12.90 12.02 4.87
C ILE A 19 -13.66 11.24 3.80
N ALA A 20 -13.26 11.38 2.53
CA ALA A 20 -13.82 10.61 1.44
C ALA A 20 -13.41 9.14 1.51
N THR A 21 -14.37 8.25 1.30
CA THR A 21 -14.15 6.80 1.27
C THR A 21 -15.18 6.09 0.40
N ARG A 22 -14.82 4.89 -0.11
CA ARG A 22 -15.77 4.00 -0.78
C ARG A 22 -16.72 3.35 0.23
N LYS A 23 -17.92 2.96 -0.23
CA LYS A 23 -18.93 2.28 0.61
C LYS A 23 -18.59 0.83 0.98
N SER A 24 -17.58 0.21 0.36
CA SER A 24 -17.23 -1.17 0.67
C SER A 24 -16.79 -1.33 2.13
N ALA A 25 -17.16 -2.45 2.77
CA ALA A 25 -16.84 -2.70 4.17
C ALA A 25 -15.34 -2.56 4.47
N LEU A 26 -14.48 -3.06 3.56
CA LEU A 26 -13.03 -2.92 3.70
C LEU A 26 -12.61 -1.45 3.63
N ALA A 27 -13.12 -0.66 2.68
CA ALA A 27 -12.74 0.75 2.56
C ALA A 27 -13.18 1.57 3.78
N VAL A 28 -14.39 1.33 4.29
CA VAL A 28 -14.89 1.97 5.52
C VAL A 28 -14.00 1.58 6.71
N ALA A 29 -13.65 0.30 6.88
CA ALA A 29 -12.76 -0.15 7.95
C ALA A 29 -11.37 0.50 7.86
N GLN A 30 -10.80 0.60 6.66
CA GLN A 30 -9.54 1.26 6.39
C GLN A 30 -9.57 2.76 6.72
N THR A 31 -10.63 3.44 6.28
CA THR A 31 -10.79 4.87 6.54
C THR A 31 -11.05 5.16 8.02
N THR A 32 -11.82 4.31 8.70
CA THR A 32 -12.01 4.42 10.16
C THR A 32 -10.68 4.24 10.91
N LEU A 33 -9.83 3.30 10.46
CA LEU A 33 -8.51 3.11 11.05
C LEU A 33 -7.63 4.37 10.86
N ALA A 34 -7.63 4.97 9.66
CA ALA A 34 -6.91 6.20 9.40
C ALA A 34 -7.47 7.38 10.22
N ALA A 35 -8.80 7.51 10.30
CA ALA A 35 -9.46 8.54 11.09
C ALA A 35 -9.13 8.42 12.59
N ASN A 36 -9.12 7.21 13.14
CA ASN A 36 -8.74 6.99 14.53
C ASN A 36 -7.27 7.37 14.80
N ALA A 37 -6.36 7.07 13.87
CA ALA A 37 -4.96 7.51 13.97
C ALA A 37 -4.86 9.04 13.97
N LEU A 38 -5.61 9.72 13.07
CA LEU A 38 -5.67 11.17 13.00
C LEU A 38 -6.18 11.79 14.30
N VAL A 39 -7.29 11.27 14.84
CA VAL A 39 -7.86 11.77 16.12
C VAL A 39 -6.88 11.54 17.27
N SER A 40 -6.24 10.37 17.34
CA SER A 40 -5.26 10.06 18.40
C SER A 40 -4.05 10.99 18.37
N ALA A 41 -3.59 11.39 17.17
CA ALA A 41 -2.46 12.29 17.01
C ALA A 41 -2.84 13.79 17.13
N ASN A 42 -4.13 14.12 17.04
CA ASN A 42 -4.65 15.49 17.03
C ASN A 42 -5.80 15.63 18.04
N PRO A 43 -5.52 15.83 19.35
CA PRO A 43 -6.54 15.97 20.38
C PRO A 43 -7.58 17.04 20.03
N GLY A 44 -8.86 16.70 20.15
CA GLY A 44 -9.98 17.60 19.81
C GLY A 44 -10.38 17.58 18.33
N LEU A 45 -9.69 16.84 17.46
CA LEU A 45 -10.10 16.65 16.07
C LEU A 45 -11.37 15.79 16.01
N ALA A 46 -12.43 16.32 15.38
CA ALA A 46 -13.60 15.56 14.98
C ALA A 46 -13.53 15.23 13.48
N TYR A 47 -14.16 14.14 13.06
CA TYR A 47 -14.26 13.77 11.64
C TYR A 47 -15.64 13.26 11.26
N GLU A 48 -15.92 13.30 9.97
CA GLU A 48 -17.07 12.64 9.36
C GLU A 48 -16.65 11.87 8.10
N LEU A 49 -17.29 10.73 7.84
CA LEU A 49 -17.03 9.93 6.64
C LEU A 49 -17.98 10.32 5.52
N VAL A 50 -17.42 10.72 4.38
CA VAL A 50 -18.16 11.00 3.14
C VAL A 50 -18.06 9.74 2.26
N THR A 51 -19.06 8.87 2.39
CA THR A 51 -19.07 7.59 1.68
C THR A 51 -19.64 7.71 0.27
N MET A 52 -19.00 7.09 -0.72
CA MET A 52 -19.47 7.09 -2.10
C MET A 52 -19.30 5.73 -2.78
N THR A 53 -20.07 5.53 -3.85
CA THR A 53 -20.00 4.31 -4.67
C THR A 53 -19.24 4.63 -5.93
N THR A 54 -18.12 3.94 -6.17
CA THR A 54 -17.29 4.14 -7.35
C THR A 54 -17.78 3.33 -8.55
N GLU A 55 -17.32 3.67 -9.75
CA GLU A 55 -17.63 2.90 -10.97
C GLU A 55 -17.15 1.45 -10.85
N GLY A 56 -15.98 1.24 -10.24
CA GLY A 56 -15.44 -0.10 -9.96
C GLY A 56 -16.31 -0.94 -9.01
N ASP A 57 -17.05 -0.29 -8.10
CA ASP A 57 -17.99 -0.97 -7.22
C ASP A 57 -19.28 -1.37 -7.95
N ARG A 58 -19.68 -0.64 -9.02
CA ARG A 58 -20.90 -0.88 -9.79
C ARG A 58 -20.75 -1.95 -10.87
N ARG A 59 -19.56 -2.05 -11.47
CA ARG A 59 -19.31 -2.91 -12.64
C ARG A 59 -18.43 -4.11 -12.30
N LEU A 60 -18.99 -5.04 -11.55
CA LEU A 60 -18.33 -6.30 -11.19
C LEU A 60 -18.19 -7.28 -12.35
N ASP A 61 -18.95 -7.07 -13.43
CA ASP A 61 -19.03 -7.90 -14.64
C ASP A 61 -17.85 -7.71 -15.59
N LYS A 62 -17.19 -6.54 -15.56
CA LYS A 62 -16.06 -6.22 -16.46
C LYS A 62 -14.70 -6.48 -15.83
N SER A 63 -13.71 -6.90 -16.62
CA SER A 63 -12.33 -7.08 -16.11
C SER A 63 -11.71 -5.74 -15.70
N LEU A 64 -10.90 -5.69 -14.62
CA LEU A 64 -10.16 -4.48 -14.24
C LEU A 64 -9.30 -3.98 -15.42
N ALA A 65 -8.75 -4.90 -16.20
CA ALA A 65 -8.01 -4.62 -17.43
C ALA A 65 -8.86 -3.89 -18.50
N SER A 66 -10.18 -4.03 -18.49
CA SER A 66 -11.06 -3.36 -19.47
C SER A 66 -11.34 -1.89 -19.17
N PHE A 67 -10.97 -1.39 -17.99
CA PHE A 67 -11.20 0.00 -17.60
C PHE A 67 -10.02 0.93 -17.91
N GLY A 68 -8.87 0.40 -18.34
CA GLY A 68 -7.65 1.16 -18.52
C GLY A 68 -7.01 1.58 -17.17
N ASP A 69 -5.90 2.32 -17.21
CA ASP A 69 -5.17 2.78 -16.01
C ASP A 69 -5.86 3.91 -15.22
N LYS A 70 -7.10 4.25 -15.53
CA LYS A 70 -7.78 5.43 -15.00
C LYS A 70 -8.49 5.13 -13.67
N GLY A 71 -7.76 4.78 -12.63
CA GLY A 71 -8.20 4.87 -11.23
C GLY A 71 -9.69 4.64 -10.93
N VAL A 72 -10.29 3.53 -11.41
CA VAL A 72 -11.75 3.24 -11.37
C VAL A 72 -12.34 3.29 -9.95
N PHE A 73 -11.48 3.25 -8.95
CA PHE A 73 -11.86 3.30 -7.54
C PHE A 73 -11.56 4.65 -6.87
N ILE A 74 -10.96 5.60 -7.59
CA ILE A 74 -10.40 6.83 -7.04
C ILE A 74 -11.16 8.06 -7.52
N LYS A 75 -11.56 8.07 -8.79
CA LYS A 75 -12.13 9.23 -9.48
C LYS A 75 -13.26 9.94 -8.70
N GLU A 76 -14.18 9.20 -8.11
CA GLU A 76 -15.29 9.80 -7.37
C GLU A 76 -14.82 10.44 -6.05
N LEU A 77 -13.73 9.94 -5.46
CA LEU A 77 -13.11 10.53 -4.26
C LEU A 77 -12.37 11.81 -4.64
N GLU A 78 -11.61 11.80 -5.75
CA GLU A 78 -10.94 12.97 -6.30
C GLU A 78 -11.94 14.08 -6.66
N VAL A 79 -13.06 13.73 -7.30
CA VAL A 79 -14.15 14.68 -7.58
C VAL A 79 -14.71 15.27 -6.28
N ALA A 80 -14.84 14.48 -5.21
CA ALA A 80 -15.31 14.99 -3.93
C ALA A 80 -14.32 15.97 -3.29
N LEU A 81 -13.01 15.79 -3.49
CA LEU A 81 -11.98 16.76 -3.09
C LEU A 81 -12.08 18.04 -3.90
N LEU A 82 -12.18 17.97 -5.24
CA LEU A 82 -12.29 19.13 -6.12
C LEU A 82 -13.55 19.96 -5.85
N GLU A 83 -14.66 19.31 -5.56
CA GLU A 83 -15.93 19.97 -5.25
C GLU A 83 -16.00 20.47 -3.79
N GLY A 84 -14.95 20.26 -3.00
CA GLY A 84 -14.94 20.64 -1.59
C GLY A 84 -15.94 19.88 -0.72
N ARG A 85 -16.41 18.71 -1.14
CA ARG A 85 -17.28 17.83 -0.35
C ARG A 85 -16.50 17.02 0.68
N ALA A 86 -15.21 16.80 0.44
CA ALA A 86 -14.27 16.18 1.35
C ALA A 86 -12.98 17.01 1.45
N ASP A 87 -12.27 16.84 2.54
CA ASP A 87 -11.00 17.53 2.81
C ASP A 87 -9.81 16.62 2.50
N ILE A 88 -9.97 15.32 2.71
CA ILE A 88 -8.99 14.28 2.41
C ILE A 88 -9.68 13.04 1.85
N ALA A 89 -8.94 12.20 1.13
CA ALA A 89 -9.38 10.87 0.70
C ALA A 89 -8.43 9.79 1.23
N VAL A 90 -8.98 8.64 1.62
CA VAL A 90 -8.20 7.49 2.10
C VAL A 90 -8.28 6.35 1.11
N HIS A 91 -7.10 5.84 0.72
CA HIS A 91 -6.95 4.78 -0.28
C HIS A 91 -6.06 3.64 0.23
N SER A 92 -6.25 2.44 -0.33
CA SER A 92 -5.17 1.45 -0.36
C SER A 92 -4.17 1.91 -1.42
N LEU A 93 -2.90 2.13 -1.07
CA LEU A 93 -1.91 2.66 -2.02
C LEU A 93 -1.78 1.81 -3.28
N LYS A 94 -1.85 0.48 -3.16
CA LYS A 94 -1.79 -0.44 -4.31
C LYS A 94 -2.89 -0.27 -5.35
N ASP A 95 -3.99 0.40 -4.99
CA ASP A 95 -5.14 0.65 -5.87
C ASP A 95 -5.04 2.06 -6.50
N MET A 96 -4.05 2.87 -6.11
CA MET A 96 -3.74 4.17 -6.71
C MET A 96 -2.95 4.02 -8.00
N PRO A 97 -3.11 4.96 -8.96
CA PRO A 97 -2.26 5.00 -10.14
C PRO A 97 -0.80 5.26 -9.75
N ALA A 98 0.13 4.76 -10.57
CA ALA A 98 1.57 4.98 -10.34
C ALA A 98 1.97 6.47 -10.39
N GLU A 99 1.15 7.30 -11.01
CA GLU A 99 1.28 8.75 -11.05
C GLU A 99 -0.04 9.40 -10.62
N VAL A 100 0.02 10.20 -9.58
CA VAL A 100 -1.09 11.00 -9.10
C VAL A 100 -1.23 12.22 -10.02
N MET A 101 -2.47 12.61 -10.37
CA MET A 101 -2.70 13.79 -11.19
C MET A 101 -2.18 15.05 -10.48
N PRO A 102 -1.72 16.08 -11.23
CA PRO A 102 -1.10 17.28 -10.66
C PRO A 102 -1.99 18.03 -9.64
N GLU A 103 -3.30 17.94 -9.79
CA GLU A 103 -4.30 18.56 -8.91
C GLU A 103 -4.32 17.94 -7.51
N PHE A 104 -3.77 16.74 -7.35
CA PHE A 104 -3.77 15.99 -6.10
C PHE A 104 -2.36 15.70 -5.62
N LYS A 105 -2.27 15.35 -4.35
CA LYS A 105 -1.00 15.01 -3.68
C LYS A 105 -1.19 13.84 -2.73
N LEU A 106 -0.31 12.87 -2.79
CA LEU A 106 -0.11 11.93 -1.69
C LEU A 106 0.55 12.69 -0.53
N THR A 107 -0.23 13.02 0.50
CA THR A 107 0.22 13.93 1.56
C THR A 107 0.75 13.17 2.78
N ALA A 108 0.16 12.03 3.09
CA ALA A 108 0.62 11.19 4.19
C ALA A 108 0.33 9.71 3.92
N VAL A 109 1.09 8.86 4.57
CA VAL A 109 0.80 7.42 4.64
C VAL A 109 0.87 6.96 6.09
N LEU A 110 0.06 5.95 6.43
CA LEU A 110 0.17 5.29 7.72
C LEU A 110 1.22 4.19 7.66
N LYS A 111 1.75 3.82 8.84
CA LYS A 111 2.66 2.69 8.98
C LYS A 111 2.12 1.47 8.23
N ARG A 112 2.98 0.83 7.44
CA ARG A 112 2.63 -0.33 6.62
C ARG A 112 2.12 -1.48 7.48
N GLU A 113 0.94 -2.01 7.15
CA GLU A 113 0.44 -3.29 7.65
C GLU A 113 1.10 -4.43 6.87
N ASP A 114 0.93 -5.66 7.31
CA ASP A 114 1.49 -6.87 6.70
C ASP A 114 1.36 -6.87 5.15
N PRO A 115 2.47 -6.74 4.42
CA PRO A 115 2.45 -6.64 2.96
C PRO A 115 2.18 -7.97 2.26
N ARG A 116 2.29 -9.09 2.97
CA ARG A 116 2.26 -10.43 2.39
C ARG A 116 0.92 -10.76 1.73
N ASP A 117 0.98 -11.68 0.80
CA ASP A 117 -0.20 -12.42 0.36
C ASP A 117 -0.47 -13.57 1.32
N ALA A 118 -1.75 -13.89 1.52
CA ALA A 118 -2.22 -14.93 2.42
C ALA A 118 -2.99 -15.98 1.62
N PHE A 119 -2.70 -17.24 1.86
CA PHE A 119 -3.46 -18.37 1.36
C PHE A 119 -4.46 -18.84 2.40
N ILE A 120 -5.69 -19.04 1.98
CA ILE A 120 -6.77 -19.57 2.78
C ILE A 120 -7.27 -20.82 2.06
N ALA A 121 -7.02 -21.98 2.64
CA ALA A 121 -7.49 -23.26 2.12
C ALA A 121 -8.98 -23.47 2.43
N ARG A 122 -9.61 -24.39 1.70
CA ARG A 122 -10.86 -24.98 2.14
C ARG A 122 -10.63 -25.63 3.52
N GLY A 123 -11.40 -25.22 4.53
CA GLY A 123 -11.18 -25.59 5.93
C GLY A 123 -10.41 -24.54 6.76
N GLY A 124 -10.07 -23.41 6.18
CA GLY A 124 -9.49 -22.25 6.89
C GLY A 124 -8.09 -22.52 7.44
N ALA A 125 -7.79 -22.04 8.64
CA ALA A 125 -6.47 -22.14 9.27
C ALA A 125 -5.91 -23.57 9.39
N ASN A 126 -6.80 -24.55 9.53
CA ASN A 126 -6.43 -25.98 9.65
C ASN A 126 -6.46 -26.71 8.29
N GLY A 127 -6.67 -26.01 7.18
CA GLY A 127 -6.69 -26.58 5.84
C GLY A 127 -5.31 -26.99 5.34
N THR A 128 -5.28 -27.63 4.18
CA THR A 128 -4.03 -28.06 3.51
C THR A 128 -3.22 -26.83 3.09
N LYS A 129 -1.91 -26.82 3.38
CA LYS A 129 -1.01 -25.75 2.94
C LYS A 129 -0.87 -25.71 1.42
N PHE A 130 -0.51 -24.56 0.87
CA PHE A 130 -0.42 -24.36 -0.58
C PHE A 130 0.52 -25.37 -1.28
N MET A 131 1.69 -25.61 -0.68
CA MET A 131 2.65 -26.55 -1.26
C MET A 131 2.20 -28.02 -1.18
N ASP A 132 1.29 -28.35 -0.27
CA ASP A 132 0.78 -29.70 -0.03
C ASP A 132 -0.54 -29.99 -0.76
N LEU A 133 -1.05 -29.03 -1.54
CA LEU A 133 -2.26 -29.22 -2.34
C LEU A 133 -2.05 -30.34 -3.38
N PRO A 134 -3.05 -31.18 -3.66
CA PRO A 134 -2.96 -32.18 -4.72
C PRO A 134 -2.82 -31.51 -6.09
N SER A 135 -2.16 -32.21 -7.04
CA SER A 135 -2.07 -31.75 -8.42
C SER A 135 -3.47 -31.53 -9.02
N GLY A 136 -3.65 -30.47 -9.79
CA GLY A 136 -4.93 -30.06 -10.34
C GLY A 136 -5.85 -29.33 -9.35
N ALA A 137 -5.45 -29.09 -8.09
CA ALA A 137 -6.24 -28.33 -7.15
C ALA A 137 -6.49 -26.90 -7.66
N ARG A 138 -7.68 -26.37 -7.37
CA ARG A 138 -8.18 -25.11 -7.90
C ARG A 138 -7.98 -23.98 -6.90
N VAL A 139 -7.14 -23.00 -7.25
CA VAL A 139 -6.79 -21.86 -6.40
C VAL A 139 -7.33 -20.56 -6.97
N GLY A 140 -8.18 -19.87 -6.20
CA GLY A 140 -8.81 -18.62 -6.61
C GLY A 140 -7.96 -17.38 -6.37
N THR A 141 -7.71 -16.60 -7.43
CA THR A 141 -7.13 -15.26 -7.32
C THR A 141 -7.54 -14.39 -8.51
N GLY A 142 -7.78 -13.10 -8.28
CA GLY A 142 -8.05 -12.13 -9.35
C GLY A 142 -6.82 -11.35 -9.80
N SER A 143 -5.63 -11.69 -9.30
CA SER A 143 -4.39 -10.95 -9.56
C SER A 143 -3.47 -11.73 -10.47
N ILE A 144 -3.22 -11.21 -11.68
CA ILE A 144 -2.28 -11.80 -12.63
C ILE A 144 -0.86 -11.86 -12.06
N ARG A 145 -0.46 -10.86 -11.27
CA ARG A 145 0.80 -10.83 -10.52
C ARG A 145 0.96 -12.07 -9.63
N ARG A 146 -0.11 -12.48 -8.94
CA ARG A 146 -0.10 -13.70 -8.12
C ARG A 146 -0.01 -14.94 -9.00
N VAL A 147 -0.82 -14.99 -10.05
CA VAL A 147 -0.86 -16.15 -10.95
C VAL A 147 0.52 -16.46 -11.51
N VAL A 148 1.27 -15.48 -12.03
CA VAL A 148 2.59 -15.73 -12.62
C VAL A 148 3.60 -16.25 -11.59
N GLN A 149 3.58 -15.72 -10.37
CA GLN A 149 4.48 -16.15 -9.30
C GLN A 149 4.10 -17.54 -8.74
N LEU A 150 2.81 -17.75 -8.49
CA LEU A 150 2.32 -19.03 -7.95
C LEU A 150 2.46 -20.17 -8.95
N LYS A 151 2.30 -19.91 -10.25
CA LYS A 151 2.59 -20.89 -11.32
C LYS A 151 4.06 -21.28 -11.37
N ALA A 152 4.97 -20.37 -11.06
CA ALA A 152 6.39 -20.71 -10.95
C ALA A 152 6.68 -21.65 -9.78
N LEU A 153 5.89 -21.59 -8.70
CA LEU A 153 6.01 -22.49 -7.55
C LEU A 153 5.26 -23.83 -7.74
N ARG A 154 4.05 -23.77 -8.30
CA ARG A 154 3.14 -24.91 -8.48
C ARG A 154 2.46 -24.83 -9.87
N PRO A 155 3.18 -25.20 -10.94
CA PRO A 155 2.64 -25.17 -12.31
C PRO A 155 1.53 -26.20 -12.55
N ASP A 156 1.40 -27.17 -11.68
CA ASP A 156 0.43 -28.26 -11.70
C ASP A 156 -0.95 -27.89 -11.15
N LEU A 157 -1.12 -26.68 -10.56
CA LEU A 157 -2.39 -26.19 -10.04
C LEU A 157 -3.21 -25.42 -11.08
N GLU A 158 -4.52 -25.42 -10.91
CA GLU A 158 -5.44 -24.59 -11.70
C GLU A 158 -5.69 -23.25 -10.99
N TYR A 159 -5.38 -22.12 -11.65
CA TYR A 159 -5.61 -20.78 -11.11
C TYR A 159 -6.87 -20.17 -11.69
N VAL A 160 -7.88 -20.00 -10.83
CA VAL A 160 -9.23 -19.57 -11.20
C VAL A 160 -9.40 -18.07 -10.89
N PRO A 161 -9.80 -17.23 -11.87
CA PRO A 161 -10.04 -15.83 -11.60
C PRO A 161 -11.27 -15.63 -10.72
N ILE A 162 -11.09 -14.95 -9.58
CA ILE A 162 -12.18 -14.59 -8.66
C ILE A 162 -12.31 -13.08 -8.48
N ARG A 163 -13.54 -12.61 -8.25
CA ARG A 163 -13.87 -11.20 -8.08
C ARG A 163 -14.81 -10.96 -6.92
N GLY A 164 -15.07 -9.69 -6.64
CA GLY A 164 -15.90 -9.23 -5.56
C GLY A 164 -15.12 -8.76 -4.35
N ASN A 165 -15.82 -8.46 -3.27
CA ASN A 165 -15.22 -8.11 -1.98
C ASN A 165 -14.60 -9.35 -1.30
N ILE A 166 -13.98 -9.17 -0.12
CA ILE A 166 -13.31 -10.26 0.60
C ILE A 166 -14.30 -11.39 0.90
N GLN A 167 -15.50 -11.09 1.41
CA GLN A 167 -16.51 -12.08 1.75
C GLN A 167 -16.95 -12.89 0.53
N THR A 168 -17.22 -12.22 -0.59
CA THR A 168 -17.56 -12.87 -1.87
C THR A 168 -16.43 -13.78 -2.37
N ARG A 169 -15.16 -13.40 -2.16
CA ARG A 169 -14.04 -14.26 -2.56
C ARG A 169 -13.84 -15.43 -1.62
N LEU A 170 -14.09 -15.25 -0.32
CA LEU A 170 -14.05 -16.34 0.66
C LEU A 170 -15.18 -17.36 0.45
N SER A 171 -16.38 -16.92 0.06
CA SER A 171 -17.47 -17.85 -0.26
C SER A 171 -17.14 -18.77 -1.46
N LYS A 172 -16.15 -18.43 -2.27
CA LYS A 172 -15.67 -19.33 -3.35
C LYS A 172 -14.90 -20.56 -2.84
N LEU A 173 -14.57 -20.63 -1.54
CA LEU A 173 -14.01 -21.83 -0.92
C LEU A 173 -14.98 -23.02 -0.94
N ASP A 174 -16.27 -22.81 -1.16
CA ASP A 174 -17.24 -23.89 -1.39
C ASP A 174 -16.94 -24.67 -2.70
N GLU A 175 -16.36 -23.97 -3.70
CA GLU A 175 -16.08 -24.50 -5.03
C GLU A 175 -14.58 -24.68 -5.32
N LEU A 176 -13.69 -24.03 -4.55
CA LEU A 176 -12.24 -23.99 -4.74
C LEU A 176 -11.51 -24.64 -3.57
N ASP A 177 -10.31 -25.14 -3.82
CA ASP A 177 -9.46 -25.74 -2.78
C ASP A 177 -8.74 -24.69 -1.93
N GLY A 178 -8.63 -23.47 -2.45
CA GLY A 178 -8.12 -22.32 -1.70
C GLY A 178 -8.26 -21.01 -2.46
N VAL A 179 -8.03 -19.91 -1.75
CA VAL A 179 -8.01 -18.56 -2.31
C VAL A 179 -6.80 -17.79 -1.82
N VAL A 180 -6.29 -16.86 -2.64
CA VAL A 180 -5.16 -15.99 -2.28
C VAL A 180 -5.61 -14.54 -2.21
N LEU A 181 -5.47 -13.94 -1.02
CA LEU A 181 -5.87 -12.57 -0.70
C LEU A 181 -4.70 -11.80 -0.06
N ALA A 182 -4.83 -10.46 0.06
CA ALA A 182 -3.84 -9.65 0.77
C ALA A 182 -4.04 -9.76 2.28
N ALA A 183 -2.99 -10.07 3.03
CA ALA A 183 -2.99 -10.21 4.48
C ALA A 183 -3.53 -8.96 5.18
N ALA A 184 -3.08 -7.76 4.77
CA ALA A 184 -3.56 -6.50 5.32
C ALA A 184 -5.09 -6.33 5.23
N GLY A 185 -5.70 -6.77 4.12
CA GLY A 185 -7.16 -6.73 3.97
C GLY A 185 -7.88 -7.66 4.94
N LEU A 186 -7.39 -8.88 5.11
CA LEU A 186 -7.94 -9.86 6.05
C LEU A 186 -7.82 -9.38 7.50
N LYS A 187 -6.65 -8.86 7.89
CA LYS A 187 -6.42 -8.32 9.24
C LYS A 187 -7.37 -7.16 9.56
N ARG A 188 -7.53 -6.21 8.61
CA ARG A 188 -8.45 -5.06 8.79
C ARG A 188 -9.92 -5.44 8.88
N MET A 189 -10.28 -6.60 8.35
CA MET A 189 -11.63 -7.17 8.44
C MET A 189 -11.82 -8.14 9.62
N GLY A 190 -10.79 -8.35 10.46
CA GLY A 190 -10.86 -9.30 11.56
C GLY A 190 -10.89 -10.77 11.13
N LEU A 191 -10.33 -11.09 9.95
CA LEU A 191 -10.37 -12.43 9.33
C LEU A 191 -8.98 -13.11 9.30
N ALA A 192 -8.04 -12.63 10.10
CA ALA A 192 -6.66 -13.16 10.13
C ALA A 192 -6.60 -14.61 10.65
N ASP A 193 -7.53 -15.01 11.48
CA ASP A 193 -7.70 -16.35 12.03
C ASP A 193 -8.09 -17.41 10.99
N GLN A 194 -8.61 -16.99 9.83
CA GLN A 194 -8.95 -17.89 8.72
C GLN A 194 -7.75 -18.24 7.83
N VAL A 195 -6.63 -17.53 8.00
CA VAL A 195 -5.44 -17.72 7.14
C VAL A 195 -4.76 -19.05 7.43
N THR A 196 -4.59 -19.87 6.40
CA THR A 196 -3.85 -21.13 6.48
C THR A 196 -2.35 -20.87 6.53
N GLU A 197 -1.85 -19.98 5.66
CA GLU A 197 -0.44 -19.57 5.64
C GLU A 197 -0.25 -18.20 4.97
N TYR A 198 0.84 -17.54 5.32
CA TYR A 198 1.31 -16.31 4.67
C TYR A 198 2.47 -16.65 3.75
N PHE A 199 2.43 -16.17 2.51
CA PHE A 199 3.56 -16.31 1.60
C PHE A 199 4.70 -15.39 2.02
N ASP A 200 5.90 -15.94 2.01
CA ASP A 200 7.12 -15.17 2.16
C ASP A 200 7.27 -14.17 1.01
N THR A 201 7.65 -12.92 1.32
CA THR A 201 7.84 -11.86 0.33
C THR A 201 8.97 -12.15 -0.66
N GLU A 202 9.93 -13.00 -0.28
CA GLU A 202 10.98 -13.46 -1.19
C GLU A 202 10.44 -14.42 -2.25
N LYS A 203 9.41 -15.23 -1.91
CA LYS A 203 8.79 -16.22 -2.80
C LYS A 203 7.66 -15.64 -3.63
N VAL A 204 6.79 -14.85 -2.98
CA VAL A 204 5.64 -14.19 -3.63
C VAL A 204 5.69 -12.71 -3.31
N LEU A 205 6.29 -11.95 -4.22
CA LEU A 205 6.44 -10.51 -4.06
C LEU A 205 5.06 -9.83 -4.04
N PRO A 206 4.73 -9.03 -3.02
CA PRO A 206 3.44 -8.35 -2.91
C PRO A 206 3.23 -7.31 -4.02
N ALA A 207 2.00 -6.83 -4.18
CA ALA A 207 1.76 -5.68 -5.03
C ALA A 207 2.45 -4.44 -4.46
N SER A 208 2.96 -3.57 -5.31
CA SER A 208 3.50 -2.26 -4.91
C SER A 208 2.46 -1.52 -4.08
N GLY A 209 2.86 -0.98 -2.94
CA GLY A 209 1.96 -0.31 -2.00
C GLY A 209 1.05 -1.23 -1.18
N GLN A 210 1.14 -2.55 -1.30
CA GLN A 210 0.31 -3.46 -0.52
C GLN A 210 0.57 -3.30 0.98
N GLY A 211 -0.51 -3.15 1.77
CA GLY A 211 -0.47 -2.91 3.20
C GLY A 211 -0.49 -1.43 3.59
N ILE A 212 -0.18 -0.50 2.68
CA ILE A 212 -0.09 0.93 2.96
C ILE A 212 -1.47 1.59 2.77
N LEU A 213 -1.89 2.38 3.76
CA LEU A 213 -2.99 3.34 3.63
C LEU A 213 -2.43 4.69 3.26
N ALA A 214 -2.93 5.24 2.16
CA ALA A 214 -2.52 6.50 1.58
C ALA A 214 -3.59 7.58 1.86
N ILE A 215 -3.17 8.77 2.22
CA ILE A 215 -4.02 9.93 2.41
C ILE A 215 -3.71 10.94 1.31
N GLU A 216 -4.72 11.19 0.48
CA GLU A 216 -4.67 12.12 -0.65
C GLU A 216 -5.38 13.41 -0.30
N THR A 217 -4.83 14.53 -0.76
CA THR A 217 -5.41 15.86 -0.66
C THR A 217 -5.35 16.57 -2.00
N LEU A 218 -6.02 17.72 -2.10
CA LEU A 218 -5.73 18.68 -3.15
C LEU A 218 -4.27 19.16 -3.04
N ASN A 219 -3.63 19.34 -4.19
CA ASN A 219 -2.27 19.88 -4.26
C ASN A 219 -2.34 21.42 -4.10
N PRO A 220 -1.78 21.99 -3.02
CA PRO A 220 -1.84 23.44 -2.80
C PRO A 220 -1.16 24.25 -3.91
N ASP A 221 -0.17 23.68 -4.59
CA ASP A 221 0.59 24.36 -5.65
C ASP A 221 -0.25 24.55 -6.93
N CYS A 222 -1.29 23.73 -7.12
CA CYS A 222 -2.18 23.78 -8.29
C CYS A 222 -3.47 24.56 -8.04
N HIS A 223 -3.78 24.86 -6.79
CA HIS A 223 -4.98 25.60 -6.40
C HIS A 223 -4.57 26.97 -5.85
N SER A 224 -4.80 28.04 -6.62
CA SER A 224 -4.53 29.42 -6.23
C SER A 224 -5.38 29.82 -5.01
N GLY A 225 -4.74 29.75 -3.85
CA GLY A 225 -5.31 30.09 -2.56
C GLY A 225 -4.78 29.14 -1.51
N GLY A 226 -3.49 29.30 -1.11
CA GLY A 226 -3.01 28.76 0.15
C GLY A 226 -3.95 29.28 1.25
N SER A 227 -5.00 28.49 1.55
CA SER A 227 -5.96 28.88 2.56
C SER A 227 -5.45 28.34 3.90
N LEU A 228 -5.78 29.03 4.99
CA LEU A 228 -5.58 28.54 6.37
C LEU A 228 -6.10 27.08 6.53
N ALA A 229 -7.06 26.66 5.71
CA ALA A 229 -7.57 25.30 5.66
C ALA A 229 -6.52 24.30 5.15
N THR A 230 -5.72 24.63 4.14
CA THR A 230 -4.67 23.76 3.59
C THR A 230 -3.55 23.55 4.61
N ASP A 231 -3.07 24.64 5.26
CA ASP A 231 -2.03 24.56 6.27
C ASP A 231 -2.48 23.74 7.48
N ARG A 232 -3.75 23.89 7.87
CA ARG A 232 -4.37 23.09 8.92
C ARG A 232 -4.37 21.61 8.56
N ILE A 233 -4.81 21.24 7.35
CA ILE A 233 -4.85 19.86 6.90
C ILE A 233 -3.44 19.26 6.88
N GLN A 234 -2.46 19.98 6.35
CA GLN A 234 -1.07 19.52 6.35
C GLN A 234 -0.52 19.33 7.77
N GLY A 235 -0.80 20.26 8.68
CA GLY A 235 -0.42 20.15 10.09
C GLY A 235 -1.06 18.95 10.80
N ILE A 236 -2.31 18.61 10.48
CA ILE A 236 -2.98 17.39 10.97
C ILE A 236 -2.32 16.13 10.42
N LEU A 237 -2.06 16.09 9.12
CA LEU A 237 -1.55 14.91 8.43
C LEU A 237 -0.08 14.62 8.74
N SER A 238 0.75 15.64 8.94
CA SER A 238 2.17 15.47 9.30
C SER A 238 2.38 14.68 10.59
N ARG A 239 1.42 14.73 11.52
CA ARG A 239 1.50 14.01 12.80
C ARG A 239 1.25 12.52 12.69
N VAL A 240 0.66 12.05 11.59
CA VAL A 240 0.37 10.63 11.34
C VAL A 240 1.21 10.04 10.21
N ASN A 241 1.94 10.88 9.48
CA ASN A 241 2.75 10.43 8.38
C ASN A 241 3.93 9.58 8.88
N ASP A 242 3.96 8.32 8.49
CA ASP A 242 5.09 7.42 8.76
C ASP A 242 6.15 7.59 7.67
N VAL A 243 7.21 8.36 7.99
CA VAL A 243 8.27 8.73 7.03
C VAL A 243 8.95 7.52 6.38
N PRO A 244 9.32 6.46 7.11
CA PRO A 244 9.86 5.27 6.49
C PRO A 244 8.89 4.64 5.48
N THR A 245 7.63 4.49 5.84
CA THR A 245 6.60 3.97 4.94
C THR A 245 6.35 4.89 3.75
N TYR A 246 6.46 6.22 3.93
CA TYR A 246 6.34 7.18 2.84
C TYR A 246 7.47 7.01 1.80
N CYS A 247 8.71 6.87 2.23
CA CYS A 247 9.83 6.57 1.34
C CYS A 247 9.65 5.24 0.61
N ILE A 248 9.20 4.19 1.32
CA ILE A 248 8.84 2.90 0.72
C ILE A 248 7.77 3.08 -0.37
N ALA A 249 6.70 3.82 -0.06
CA ALA A 249 5.61 4.10 -1.00
C ALA A 249 6.12 4.80 -2.27
N VAL A 250 6.94 5.83 -2.10
CA VAL A 250 7.54 6.59 -3.21
C VAL A 250 8.42 5.70 -4.09
N ALA A 251 9.28 4.86 -3.48
CA ALA A 251 10.15 3.96 -4.22
C ALA A 251 9.35 2.93 -5.05
N GLU A 252 8.35 2.30 -4.44
CA GLU A 252 7.51 1.30 -5.11
C GLU A 252 6.66 1.91 -6.24
N MET A 253 6.10 3.12 -6.04
CA MET A 253 5.35 3.83 -7.07
C MET A 253 6.24 4.33 -8.21
N ALA A 254 7.46 4.81 -7.90
CA ALA A 254 8.44 5.22 -8.90
C ALA A 254 8.89 4.06 -9.80
N PHE A 255 9.02 2.85 -9.24
CA PHE A 255 9.29 1.64 -10.01
C PHE A 255 8.17 1.35 -11.03
N LEU A 256 6.90 1.38 -10.58
CA LEU A 256 5.75 1.17 -11.47
C LEU A 256 5.68 2.23 -12.56
N LYS A 257 5.84 3.51 -12.21
CA LYS A 257 5.84 4.62 -13.15
C LYS A 257 6.94 4.47 -14.19
N ALA A 258 8.16 4.15 -13.75
CA ALA A 258 9.29 3.97 -14.65
C ALA A 258 9.09 2.83 -15.65
N LEU A 259 8.40 1.74 -15.27
CA LEU A 259 8.06 0.64 -16.17
C LEU A 259 6.82 0.89 -17.04
N ASN A 260 6.15 2.02 -16.87
CA ASN A 260 4.83 2.27 -17.50
C ASN A 260 3.82 1.16 -17.15
N ALA A 261 3.89 0.64 -15.93
CA ALA A 261 3.11 -0.50 -15.50
C ALA A 261 2.07 -0.09 -14.44
N GLY A 262 0.83 -0.54 -14.62
CA GLY A 262 -0.28 -0.35 -13.67
C GLY A 262 -0.74 -1.67 -13.06
N CYS A 263 -1.85 -1.63 -12.30
CA CYS A 263 -2.42 -2.79 -11.59
C CYS A 263 -2.81 -3.98 -12.50
N GLN A 264 -2.88 -3.77 -13.81
CA GLN A 264 -3.24 -4.79 -14.82
C GLN A 264 -2.03 -5.57 -15.35
N PHE A 265 -0.82 -5.10 -15.08
CA PHE A 265 0.39 -5.79 -15.51
C PHE A 265 0.86 -6.78 -14.44
N PRO A 266 1.48 -7.90 -14.83
CA PRO A 266 2.09 -8.83 -13.90
C PRO A 266 3.44 -8.30 -13.40
N VAL A 267 3.35 -7.21 -12.64
CA VAL A 267 4.46 -6.47 -12.04
C VAL A 267 4.27 -6.38 -10.53
N ALA A 268 5.35 -6.39 -9.80
CA ALA A 268 5.36 -6.17 -8.36
C ALA A 268 6.64 -5.49 -7.92
N SER A 269 6.58 -4.73 -6.84
CA SER A 269 7.76 -4.30 -6.09
C SER A 269 7.47 -4.33 -4.61
N PHE A 270 8.52 -4.58 -3.85
CA PHE A 270 8.49 -4.56 -2.40
C PHE A 270 9.75 -3.90 -1.89
N ALA A 271 9.58 -2.83 -1.11
CA ALA A 271 10.67 -2.14 -0.46
C ALA A 271 10.55 -2.26 1.06
N GLU A 272 11.70 -2.31 1.72
CA GLU A 272 11.79 -2.31 3.17
C GLU A 272 13.08 -1.65 3.62
N PHE A 273 13.09 -1.11 4.83
CA PHE A 273 14.28 -0.62 5.47
C PHE A 273 14.91 -1.72 6.31
N ASP A 274 16.16 -2.05 5.97
CA ASP A 274 16.99 -2.92 6.78
C ASP A 274 17.86 -2.08 7.74
N SER A 275 17.94 -2.49 8.99
CA SER A 275 18.93 -1.90 9.90
C SER A 275 20.30 -2.46 9.54
N LEU A 276 21.24 -1.59 9.19
CA LEU A 276 22.66 -1.99 9.15
C LEU A 276 23.05 -2.48 10.55
N ALA A 277 23.03 -3.79 10.74
CA ALA A 277 23.88 -4.39 11.76
C ALA A 277 25.31 -4.16 11.27
N VAL A 278 26.06 -3.26 11.90
CA VAL A 278 27.51 -3.17 11.72
C VAL A 278 28.04 -4.54 12.13
N LYS A 279 28.37 -5.40 11.15
CA LYS A 279 29.22 -6.54 11.38
C LYS A 279 30.60 -6.01 11.70
N THR A 280 30.86 -5.68 12.96
CA THR A 280 32.20 -5.60 13.47
C THR A 280 32.75 -7.03 13.44
N GLU A 281 33.80 -7.27 12.69
CA GLU A 281 34.49 -8.56 12.56
C GLU A 281 35.10 -9.11 13.86
N PHE A 282 34.77 -8.50 15.00
CA PHE A 282 35.30 -8.87 16.32
C PHE A 282 34.17 -8.84 17.37
N ALA A 283 33.27 -9.82 17.37
CA ALA A 283 32.52 -10.16 18.56
C ALA A 283 31.98 -11.60 18.47
N ASN A 284 32.65 -12.52 19.11
CA ASN A 284 32.04 -13.69 19.70
C ASN A 284 31.15 -13.15 20.83
N ASP A 285 29.85 -13.11 20.67
CA ASP A 285 28.85 -13.59 21.62
C ASP A 285 27.43 -13.11 21.27
N SER A 286 26.49 -13.96 21.56
CA SER A 286 25.04 -13.83 21.51
C SER A 286 24.52 -12.60 22.25
N GLN A 287 23.75 -11.79 21.56
CA GLN A 287 22.98 -10.59 21.95
C GLN A 287 23.55 -9.26 21.47
N ILE A 288 23.26 -8.87 20.24
CA ILE A 288 23.21 -7.44 19.92
C ILE A 288 22.04 -7.21 18.95
N CYS A 289 20.90 -6.85 19.52
CA CYS A 289 19.92 -5.99 18.86
C CYS A 289 20.51 -4.56 18.92
N GLY A 290 21.52 -4.26 18.08
CA GLY A 290 22.25 -3.00 18.09
C GLY A 290 21.63 -2.05 17.07
N ARG A 291 21.02 -0.94 17.55
CA ARG A 291 20.86 0.26 16.76
C ARG A 291 22.26 0.68 16.28
N SER A 292 22.46 0.84 14.97
CA SER A 292 23.65 1.49 14.43
C SER A 292 23.80 2.86 15.12
N GLU A 293 24.93 3.14 15.72
CA GLU A 293 25.21 4.41 16.41
C GLU A 293 25.11 5.63 15.46
N ASN A 294 25.07 5.43 14.15
CA ASN A 294 24.96 6.48 13.13
C ASN A 294 23.59 6.59 12.46
N GLY A 295 22.55 5.86 12.91
CA GLY A 295 21.20 5.98 12.35
C GLY A 295 21.05 5.60 10.86
N LEU A 296 22.10 5.03 10.25
CA LEU A 296 22.10 4.63 8.84
C LEU A 296 21.18 3.42 8.62
N ARG A 297 20.37 3.50 7.56
CA ARG A 297 19.47 2.42 7.11
C ARG A 297 19.71 2.15 5.64
N ILE A 298 19.44 0.93 5.19
CA ILE A 298 19.41 0.61 3.77
C ILE A 298 17.94 0.44 3.38
N LEU A 299 17.49 1.18 2.37
CA LEU A 299 16.27 0.87 1.65
C LEU A 299 16.60 -0.20 0.62
N LYS A 300 16.12 -1.41 0.85
CA LYS A 300 16.15 -2.49 -0.14
C LYS A 300 14.84 -2.49 -0.91
N ILE A 301 14.91 -2.56 -2.23
CA ILE A 301 13.74 -2.72 -3.09
C ILE A 301 13.98 -3.87 -4.06
N CYS A 302 13.03 -4.79 -4.09
CA CYS A 302 12.98 -5.91 -5.03
C CYS A 302 11.80 -5.71 -5.99
N GLY A 303 11.99 -6.02 -7.27
CA GLY A 303 10.96 -5.93 -8.28
C GLY A 303 10.91 -7.15 -9.19
N ILE A 304 9.71 -7.45 -9.66
CA ILE A 304 9.49 -8.44 -10.72
C ILE A 304 8.69 -7.83 -11.86
N TYR A 305 8.92 -8.36 -13.05
CA TYR A 305 8.21 -8.04 -14.27
C TYR A 305 8.04 -9.31 -15.09
N TRP A 306 6.81 -9.60 -15.53
CA TRP A 306 6.56 -10.69 -16.45
C TRP A 306 6.71 -10.22 -17.89
N ASP A 307 7.70 -10.76 -18.59
CA ASP A 307 7.87 -10.51 -20.01
C ASP A 307 7.04 -11.50 -20.82
N GLU A 308 5.98 -10.99 -21.47
CA GLU A 308 5.10 -11.81 -22.31
C GLU A 308 5.81 -12.34 -23.55
N SER A 309 6.81 -11.64 -24.07
CA SER A 309 7.53 -12.02 -25.28
C SER A 309 8.40 -13.24 -25.08
N SER A 310 9.13 -13.29 -23.97
CA SER A 310 10.00 -14.38 -23.58
C SER A 310 9.35 -15.41 -22.65
N GLN A 311 8.13 -15.14 -22.16
CA GLN A 311 7.42 -15.95 -21.15
C GLN A 311 8.26 -16.17 -19.88
N ARG A 312 8.99 -15.12 -19.45
CA ARG A 312 9.88 -15.16 -18.30
C ARG A 312 9.48 -14.17 -17.22
N LEU A 313 9.64 -14.58 -15.99
CA LEU A 313 9.55 -13.70 -14.82
C LEU A 313 10.95 -13.11 -14.55
N LEU A 314 11.12 -11.84 -14.91
CA LEU A 314 12.33 -11.08 -14.63
C LEU A 314 12.31 -10.62 -13.17
N ARG A 315 13.46 -10.62 -12.52
CA ARG A 315 13.62 -10.16 -11.14
C ARG A 315 14.88 -9.33 -10.98
N ALA A 316 14.80 -8.24 -10.24
CA ALA A 316 15.93 -7.41 -9.90
C ALA A 316 15.82 -6.89 -8.46
N GLU A 317 16.96 -6.50 -7.89
CA GLU A 317 17.06 -5.91 -6.56
C GLU A 317 17.97 -4.67 -6.61
N HIS A 318 17.65 -3.70 -5.76
CA HIS A 318 18.43 -2.49 -5.59
C HIS A 318 18.43 -2.07 -4.13
N GLY A 319 19.56 -1.57 -3.66
CA GLY A 319 19.73 -1.07 -2.30
C GLY A 319 20.33 0.32 -2.30
N VAL A 320 19.79 1.21 -1.48
CA VAL A 320 20.30 2.58 -1.31
C VAL A 320 20.43 2.88 0.17
N GLN A 321 21.54 3.50 0.55
CA GLN A 321 21.84 3.90 1.90
C GLN A 321 21.12 5.22 2.24
N PHE A 322 20.36 5.22 3.32
CA PHE A 322 19.67 6.40 3.84
C PHE A 322 20.33 6.88 5.14
N GLY A 323 20.32 8.18 5.36
CA GLY A 323 20.61 8.78 6.66
C GLY A 323 19.48 8.56 7.68
N ALA A 324 19.60 9.17 8.84
CA ALA A 324 18.53 9.13 9.84
C ALA A 324 17.26 9.77 9.25
N LEU A 325 16.15 9.03 9.33
CA LEU A 325 14.83 9.50 8.90
C LEU A 325 14.16 10.16 10.10
N ASP A 326 14.65 11.35 10.47
CA ASP A 326 14.06 12.14 11.54
C ASP A 326 12.97 13.05 10.96
N SER A 327 11.90 13.25 11.70
CA SER A 327 10.75 14.14 11.45
C SER A 327 10.32 14.35 9.98
N GLY A 328 9.07 14.11 9.67
CA GLY A 328 8.49 14.14 8.30
C GLY A 328 8.37 15.53 7.66
N THR A 329 9.27 16.47 7.93
CA THR A 329 9.25 17.84 7.37
C THR A 329 10.67 18.36 7.12
N GLY A 330 10.79 19.27 6.14
CA GLY A 330 12.02 19.99 5.84
C GLY A 330 12.92 19.31 4.80
N GLU A 331 14.09 19.90 4.56
CA GLU A 331 15.04 19.50 3.51
C GLU A 331 15.49 18.04 3.63
N SER A 332 15.58 17.49 4.85
CA SER A 332 15.96 16.10 5.06
C SER A 332 14.87 15.12 4.58
N PHE A 333 13.60 15.47 4.76
CA PHE A 333 12.48 14.68 4.25
C PHE A 333 12.40 14.71 2.72
N GLU A 334 12.51 15.90 2.12
CA GLU A 334 12.51 16.06 0.66
C GLU A 334 13.66 15.29 0.01
N SER A 335 14.86 15.37 0.58
CA SER A 335 16.03 14.62 0.13
C SER A 335 15.79 13.11 0.20
N ALA A 336 15.20 12.61 1.29
CA ALA A 336 14.87 11.20 1.45
C ALA A 336 13.82 10.74 0.42
N VAL A 337 12.82 11.58 0.13
CA VAL A 337 11.81 11.31 -0.90
C VAL A 337 12.41 11.23 -2.31
N VAL A 338 13.33 12.14 -2.64
CA VAL A 338 14.07 12.12 -3.92
C VAL A 338 14.89 10.84 -4.03
N GLN A 339 15.66 10.50 -3.01
CA GLN A 339 16.50 9.30 -2.98
C GLN A 339 15.67 8.01 -3.08
N ALA A 340 14.50 7.95 -2.42
CA ALA A 340 13.57 6.83 -2.54
C ALA A 340 13.03 6.68 -3.97
N ARG A 341 12.69 7.80 -4.61
CA ARG A 341 12.25 7.82 -6.02
C ARG A 341 13.31 7.31 -6.96
N GLU A 342 14.54 7.77 -6.79
CA GLU A 342 15.69 7.32 -7.59
C GLU A 342 15.95 5.82 -7.43
N ALA A 343 15.78 5.27 -6.23
CA ALA A 343 15.91 3.83 -5.98
C ALA A 343 14.89 3.03 -6.80
N GLY A 344 13.64 3.48 -6.86
CA GLY A 344 12.60 2.83 -7.67
C GLY A 344 12.90 2.89 -9.16
N VAL A 345 13.36 4.05 -9.66
CA VAL A 345 13.76 4.23 -11.07
C VAL A 345 14.96 3.36 -11.43
N ALA A 346 15.97 3.29 -10.55
CA ALA A 346 17.15 2.46 -10.75
C ALA A 346 16.79 0.97 -10.82
N LEU A 347 15.87 0.50 -9.97
CA LEU A 347 15.37 -0.87 -10.04
C LEU A 347 14.67 -1.15 -11.38
N ALA A 348 13.87 -0.21 -11.89
CA ALA A 348 13.22 -0.35 -13.19
C ALA A 348 14.24 -0.42 -14.33
N GLY A 349 15.34 0.33 -14.24
CA GLY A 349 16.47 0.23 -15.18
C GLY A 349 17.04 -1.19 -15.23
N LYS A 350 17.30 -1.80 -14.08
CA LYS A 350 17.80 -3.18 -14.00
C LYS A 350 16.84 -4.24 -14.57
N ILE A 351 15.53 -4.01 -14.51
CA ILE A 351 14.54 -4.87 -15.18
C ILE A 351 14.62 -4.68 -16.71
N ARG A 352 14.71 -3.41 -17.18
CA ARG A 352 14.80 -3.12 -18.62
C ARG A 352 16.05 -3.69 -19.29
N GLU A 353 17.17 -3.75 -18.58
CA GLU A 353 18.41 -4.36 -19.06
C GLU A 353 18.28 -5.88 -19.30
N GLN A 354 17.23 -6.52 -18.77
CA GLN A 354 16.95 -7.94 -18.94
C GLN A 354 15.93 -8.23 -20.06
N LEU A 355 15.23 -7.18 -20.55
CA LEU A 355 14.28 -7.27 -21.68
C LEU A 355 15.04 -7.29 -23.02
#